data_f3be713180e2ece2632be3ed914572b4
#
_entry.id   f3be713180e2ece2632be3ed914572b4
#
_cell.length_a   1.000
_cell.length_b   1.000
_cell.length_c   1.000
_cell.angle_alpha   90.00
_cell.angle_beta   90.00
_cell.angle_gamma   90.00
#
_symmetry.space_group_name_H-M   'P 1'
#
loop_
_entity.id
_entity.type
_entity.pdbx_description
1 polymer ?
#
loop_
_entity_poly.entity_id
_entity_poly.type
_entity_poly.pdbx_seq_one_letter_code
_entity_poly.pdbx_strand_id
1 'polypeptide(L)'
;MKNSYRVSDLIIKYLEKNKVKNIFLLPGGGNMFLIDAVKKSKIINGIPFHHEQAATIAAEASSRIHNNIGVAIVTTGPGSSNALTGLLGSWIESIPLIAVSYTHLTLPTTVIV
;
A
#
# COMPACT_ATOMS: atom_id res chain seq x y z
N MET A 1 -15.58 26.40 -6.49
CA MET A 1 -14.39 25.71 -5.97
C MET A 1 -14.09 24.51 -6.84
N LYS A 2 -12.94 24.48 -7.45
CA LYS A 2 -12.49 23.23 -8.10
C LYS A 2 -12.15 22.23 -7.01
N ASN A 3 -12.82 21.10 -7.00
CA ASN A 3 -12.44 19.99 -6.14
C ASN A 3 -11.11 19.43 -6.64
N SER A 4 -10.03 19.87 -6.05
CA SER A 4 -8.73 19.28 -6.33
C SER A 4 -8.61 17.97 -5.57
N TYR A 5 -8.58 16.88 -6.30
CA TYR A 5 -8.30 15.57 -5.72
C TYR A 5 -6.80 15.32 -5.71
N ARG A 6 -6.30 14.89 -4.57
CA ARG A 6 -4.91 14.41 -4.47
C ARG A 6 -4.81 13.05 -5.19
N VAL A 7 -3.64 12.73 -5.69
CA VAL A 7 -3.38 11.42 -6.29
C VAL A 7 -3.69 10.29 -5.30
N SER A 8 -3.35 10.48 -4.02
CA SER A 8 -3.69 9.52 -2.97
C SER A 8 -5.19 9.25 -2.85
N ASP A 9 -6.02 10.30 -2.98
CA ASP A 9 -7.48 10.14 -2.92
C ASP A 9 -7.98 9.34 -4.12
N LEU A 10 -7.40 9.55 -5.30
CA LEU A 10 -7.75 8.80 -6.51
C LEU A 10 -7.38 7.33 -6.41
N ILE A 11 -6.21 7.03 -5.84
CA ILE A 11 -5.78 5.65 -5.61
C ILE A 11 -6.77 4.95 -4.68
N ILE A 12 -7.13 5.56 -3.58
CA ILE A 12 -8.07 4.95 -2.63
C ILE A 12 -9.46 4.77 -3.25
N LYS A 13 -9.94 5.74 -4.02
CA LYS A 13 -11.22 5.59 -4.75
C LYS A 13 -11.18 4.45 -5.76
N TYR A 14 -10.06 4.28 -6.44
CA TYR A 14 -9.88 3.16 -7.37
C TYR A 14 -9.97 1.82 -6.64
N LEU A 15 -9.31 1.71 -5.49
CA LEU A 15 -9.36 0.49 -4.68
C LEU A 15 -10.77 0.23 -4.13
N GLU A 16 -11.49 1.26 -3.70
CA GLU A 16 -12.90 1.15 -3.29
C GLU A 16 -13.77 0.61 -4.43
N LYS A 17 -13.57 1.15 -5.64
CA LYS A 17 -14.32 0.71 -6.82
C LYS A 17 -14.04 -0.77 -7.14
N ASN A 18 -12.85 -1.24 -6.84
CA ASN A 18 -12.47 -2.64 -7.02
C ASN A 18 -12.80 -3.51 -5.80
N LYS A 19 -13.64 -3.02 -4.91
CA LYS A 19 -14.18 -3.77 -3.76
C LYS A 19 -13.12 -4.19 -2.75
N VAL A 20 -12.02 -3.48 -2.68
CA VAL A 20 -11.02 -3.66 -1.64
C VAL A 20 -11.61 -3.14 -0.33
N LYS A 21 -11.58 -3.96 0.72
CA LYS A 21 -12.15 -3.62 2.03
C LYS A 21 -11.10 -3.43 3.11
N ASN A 22 -9.94 -4.03 2.95
CA ASN A 22 -8.87 -3.96 3.92
C ASN A 22 -7.56 -3.58 3.25
N ILE A 23 -6.82 -2.68 3.85
CA ILE A 23 -5.47 -2.32 3.46
C ILE A 23 -4.57 -2.50 4.67
N PHE A 24 -3.52 -3.29 4.51
CA PHE A 24 -2.53 -3.54 5.55
C PHE A 24 -1.39 -2.54 5.40
N LEU A 25 -1.04 -1.83 6.45
CA LEU A 25 -0.19 -0.66 6.30
C LEU A 25 0.76 -0.44 7.47
N LEU A 26 1.88 0.23 7.15
CA LEU A 26 2.75 0.88 8.12
C LEU A 26 2.86 2.36 7.78
N PRO A 27 2.49 3.24 8.71
CA PRO A 27 2.65 4.67 8.51
C PRO A 27 4.13 5.06 8.43
N GLY A 28 4.41 6.04 7.61
CA GLY A 28 5.73 6.66 7.49
C GLY A 28 5.63 8.00 6.79
N GLY A 29 6.70 8.76 6.78
CA GLY A 29 6.70 10.11 6.20
C GLY A 29 6.36 10.11 4.70
N GLY A 30 6.79 9.09 3.97
CA GLY A 30 6.57 9.01 2.53
C GLY A 30 5.15 8.64 2.12
N ASN A 31 4.37 8.04 2.98
CA ASN A 31 3.01 7.58 2.66
C ASN A 31 1.90 8.29 3.43
N MET A 32 2.20 9.39 4.09
CA MET A 32 1.24 10.08 4.97
C MET A 32 -0.05 10.48 4.26
N PHE A 33 0.01 10.90 3.02
CA PHE A 33 -1.18 11.27 2.25
C PHE A 33 -2.05 10.07 1.88
N LEU A 34 -1.42 8.92 1.62
CA LEU A 34 -2.13 7.66 1.40
C LEU A 34 -2.83 7.20 2.69
N ILE A 35 -2.14 7.26 3.81
CA ILE A 35 -2.70 6.91 5.11
C ILE A 35 -3.89 7.81 5.46
N ASP A 36 -3.77 9.11 5.21
CA ASP A 36 -4.86 10.05 5.40
C ASP A 36 -6.07 9.73 4.50
N ALA A 37 -5.82 9.37 3.25
CA ALA A 37 -6.87 8.98 2.31
C ALA A 37 -7.58 7.68 2.76
N VAL A 38 -6.83 6.71 3.26
CA VAL A 38 -7.41 5.48 3.83
C VAL A 38 -8.28 5.82 5.03
N LYS A 39 -7.80 6.69 5.93
CA LYS A 39 -8.55 7.11 7.10
C LYS A 39 -9.88 7.80 6.74
N LYS A 40 -9.91 8.53 5.64
CA LYS A 40 -11.12 9.21 5.17
C LYS A 40 -12.10 8.30 4.47
N SER A 41 -11.67 7.13 4.04
CA SER A 41 -12.54 6.16 3.40
C SER A 41 -13.58 5.64 4.41
N LYS A 42 -14.82 5.51 3.95
CA LYS A 42 -15.90 4.89 4.72
C LYS A 42 -16.07 3.41 4.39
N ILE A 43 -15.33 2.91 3.44
CA ILE A 43 -15.44 1.55 2.90
C ILE A 43 -14.22 0.72 3.28
N ILE A 44 -13.02 1.31 3.18
CA ILE A 44 -11.77 0.62 3.39
C ILE A 44 -11.32 0.77 4.85
N ASN A 45 -10.97 -0.36 5.46
CA ASN A 45 -10.34 -0.39 6.76
C ASN A 45 -8.83 -0.41 6.61
N GLY A 46 -8.16 0.54 7.24
CA GLY A 46 -6.71 0.52 7.36
C GLY A 46 -6.30 -0.28 8.59
N ILE A 47 -5.53 -1.32 8.39
CA ILE A 47 -5.07 -2.22 9.46
C ILE A 47 -3.57 -2.02 9.64
N PRO A 48 -3.15 -1.37 10.74
CA PRO A 48 -1.73 -1.12 10.96
C PRO A 48 -1.00 -2.39 11.40
N PHE A 49 0.23 -2.51 10.91
CA PHE A 49 1.15 -3.58 11.26
C PHE A 49 2.44 -3.00 11.86
N HIS A 50 3.24 -3.86 12.45
CA HIS A 50 4.53 -3.48 13.05
C HIS A 50 5.72 -3.79 12.13
N HIS A 51 5.50 -4.51 11.04
CA HIS A 51 6.55 -4.84 10.07
C HIS A 51 5.95 -4.99 8.68
N GLU A 52 6.64 -4.50 7.68
CA GLU A 52 6.16 -4.48 6.29
C GLU A 52 6.05 -5.87 5.69
N GLN A 53 6.94 -6.78 6.08
CA GLN A 53 6.85 -8.18 5.66
C GLN A 53 5.54 -8.80 6.16
N ALA A 54 5.18 -8.58 7.40
CA ALA A 54 3.92 -9.06 7.96
C ALA A 54 2.71 -8.44 7.25
N ALA A 55 2.78 -7.14 6.93
CA ALA A 55 1.71 -6.46 6.23
C ALA A 55 1.47 -7.03 4.82
N THR A 56 2.53 -7.29 4.06
CA THR A 56 2.42 -7.87 2.72
C THR A 56 1.95 -9.32 2.76
N ILE A 57 2.41 -10.11 3.74
CA ILE A 57 1.93 -11.48 3.92
C ILE A 57 0.45 -11.49 4.31
N ALA A 58 0.02 -10.57 5.16
CA ALA A 58 -1.39 -10.42 5.53
C ALA A 58 -2.24 -10.02 4.31
N ALA A 59 -1.72 -9.13 3.45
CA ALA A 59 -2.39 -8.76 2.22
C ALA A 59 -2.54 -9.96 1.26
N GLU A 60 -1.51 -10.79 1.15
CA GLU A 60 -1.58 -12.03 0.37
C GLU A 60 -2.65 -12.97 0.93
N ALA A 61 -2.65 -13.20 2.23
CA ALA A 61 -3.64 -14.04 2.89
C ALA A 61 -5.06 -13.52 2.66
N SER A 62 -5.26 -12.21 2.78
CA SER A 62 -6.54 -11.56 2.50
C SER A 62 -6.98 -11.77 1.04
N SER A 63 -6.05 -11.69 0.11
CA SER A 63 -6.31 -11.96 -1.31
C SER A 63 -6.82 -13.38 -1.53
N ARG A 64 -6.18 -14.35 -0.90
CA ARG A 64 -6.59 -15.77 -0.99
C ARG A 64 -7.98 -16.01 -0.42
N ILE A 65 -8.27 -15.44 0.75
CA ILE A 65 -9.53 -15.64 1.45
C ILE A 65 -10.70 -14.98 0.72
N HIS A 66 -10.51 -13.76 0.26
CA HIS A 66 -11.58 -12.96 -0.35
C HIS A 66 -11.66 -13.09 -1.87
N ASN A 67 -10.72 -13.82 -2.48
CA ASN A 67 -10.62 -13.94 -3.93
C ASN A 67 -10.64 -12.56 -4.63
N ASN A 68 -9.86 -11.65 -4.09
CA ASN A 68 -9.73 -10.29 -4.58
C ASN A 68 -8.29 -9.82 -4.40
N ILE A 69 -7.97 -8.62 -4.85
CA ILE A 69 -6.63 -8.05 -4.74
C ILE A 69 -6.29 -7.76 -3.27
N GLY A 70 -5.17 -8.27 -2.80
CA GLY A 70 -4.59 -7.88 -1.53
C GLY A 70 -3.85 -6.55 -1.67
N VAL A 71 -3.93 -5.68 -0.67
CA VAL A 71 -3.29 -4.36 -0.73
C VAL A 71 -2.51 -4.08 0.53
N ALA A 72 -1.25 -3.70 0.36
CA ALA A 72 -0.40 -3.21 1.43
C ALA A 72 0.12 -1.81 1.08
N ILE A 73 0.27 -0.96 2.07
CA ILE A 73 0.88 0.36 1.92
C ILE A 73 2.09 0.43 2.84
N VAL A 74 3.25 0.70 2.24
CA VAL A 74 4.51 0.84 2.94
C VAL A 74 5.18 2.16 2.59
N THR A 75 6.18 2.55 3.34
CA THR A 75 6.90 3.79 3.07
C THR A 75 8.19 3.53 2.28
N THR A 76 8.98 4.57 2.10
CA THR A 76 10.23 4.52 1.31
C THR A 76 11.35 3.77 2.03
N GLY A 77 12.41 3.45 1.28
CA GLY A 77 13.64 2.89 1.83
C GLY A 77 13.44 1.53 2.46
N PRO A 78 13.82 1.34 3.73
CA PRO A 78 13.68 0.05 4.42
C PRO A 78 12.24 -0.48 4.44
N GLY A 79 11.25 0.41 4.46
CA GLY A 79 9.85 0.01 4.35
C GLY A 79 9.56 -0.74 3.06
N SER A 80 10.08 -0.23 1.93
CA SER A 80 9.93 -0.90 0.64
C SER A 80 10.69 -2.22 0.57
N SER A 81 11.94 -2.25 1.03
CA SER A 81 12.75 -3.46 0.99
C SER A 81 12.21 -4.55 1.92
N ASN A 82 11.69 -4.19 3.08
CA ASN A 82 11.05 -5.13 3.99
C ASN A 82 9.77 -5.77 3.40
N ALA A 83 9.13 -5.13 2.46
CA ALA A 83 7.94 -5.65 1.79
C ALA A 83 8.26 -6.71 0.73
N LEU A 84 9.50 -6.79 0.27
CA LEU A 84 9.88 -7.65 -0.86
C LEU A 84 9.62 -9.13 -0.61
N THR A 85 9.84 -9.62 0.59
CA THR A 85 9.62 -11.05 0.90
C THR A 85 8.17 -11.46 0.68
N GLY A 86 7.22 -10.68 1.16
CA GLY A 86 5.80 -10.94 0.94
C GLY A 86 5.39 -10.79 -0.53
N LEU A 87 5.97 -9.79 -1.21
CA LEU A 87 5.74 -9.60 -2.65
C LEU A 87 6.26 -10.78 -3.46
N LEU A 88 7.46 -11.27 -3.15
CA LEU A 88 8.04 -12.42 -3.83
C LEU A 88 7.19 -13.68 -3.61
N GLY A 89 6.74 -13.89 -2.38
CA GLY A 89 5.85 -15.01 -2.07
C GLY A 89 4.58 -14.97 -2.91
N SER A 90 3.93 -13.82 -2.96
CA SER A 90 2.72 -13.63 -3.78
C SER A 90 2.99 -13.84 -5.27
N TRP A 91 4.13 -13.36 -5.74
CA TRP A 91 4.54 -13.53 -7.15
C TRP A 91 4.69 -15.00 -7.52
N ILE A 92 5.42 -15.76 -6.69
CA ILE A 92 5.65 -17.19 -6.94
C ILE A 92 4.34 -17.98 -6.94
N GLU A 93 3.43 -17.63 -6.05
CA GLU A 93 2.15 -18.31 -5.89
C GLU A 93 1.04 -17.76 -6.82
N SER A 94 1.37 -16.77 -7.66
CA SER A 94 0.40 -16.11 -8.55
C SER A 94 -0.80 -15.50 -7.81
N ILE A 95 -0.56 -14.95 -6.64
CA ILE A 95 -1.58 -14.27 -5.85
C ILE A 95 -1.59 -12.78 -6.17
N PRO A 96 -2.74 -12.19 -6.53
CA PRO A 96 -2.80 -10.76 -6.84
C PRO A 96 -2.57 -9.91 -5.60
N LEU A 97 -1.49 -9.16 -5.61
CA LEU A 97 -1.07 -8.27 -4.53
C LEU A 97 -0.61 -6.93 -5.10
N ILE A 98 -1.08 -5.87 -4.51
CA ILE A 98 -0.57 -4.52 -4.74
C ILE A 98 0.15 -4.05 -3.49
N ALA A 99 1.43 -3.73 -3.63
CA ALA A 99 2.16 -3.04 -2.58
C ALA A 99 2.44 -1.61 -3.05
N VAL A 100 1.81 -0.66 -2.39
CA VAL A 100 2.03 0.75 -2.69
C VAL A 100 3.16 1.26 -1.83
N SER A 101 4.21 1.73 -2.49
CA SER A 101 5.35 2.35 -1.83
C SER A 101 5.61 3.72 -2.44
N TYR A 102 6.03 4.65 -1.61
CA TYR A 102 6.51 5.91 -2.12
C TYR A 102 7.95 5.72 -2.59
N THR A 103 8.12 5.64 -3.89
CA THR A 103 9.42 5.34 -4.49
C THR A 103 10.22 6.58 -4.85
N HIS A 104 9.62 7.73 -4.81
CA HIS A 104 10.30 8.96 -5.14
C HIS A 104 11.27 9.34 -4.04
N LEU A 105 12.53 9.16 -4.32
CA LEU A 105 13.62 9.66 -3.50
C LEU A 105 14.21 10.82 -4.27
N THR A 106 14.15 11.88 -3.67
CA THR A 106 14.73 13.04 -4.31
C THR A 106 16.19 12.77 -4.61
N LEU A 107 16.41 12.31 -4.96
CA LEU A 107 17.51 11.94 -5.16
C LEU A 107 18.36 12.33 -5.88
N PRO A 108 18.13 12.60 -5.45
CA PRO A 108 18.81 12.78 -5.76
C PRO A 108 19.41 12.73 -6.14
N THR A 109 19.13 13.12 -5.85
CA THR A 109 19.51 13.22 -6.06
C THR A 109 20.40 12.87 -6.22
N THR A 110 20.62 13.06 -6.07
CA THR A 110 21.35 12.85 -6.25
C THR A 110 22.11 12.23 -6.40
N VAL A 111 22.21 12.31 -6.17
CA VAL A 111 22.87 11.80 -6.45
C VAL A 111 23.31 10.97 -6.65
N ILE A 112 23.17 10.77 -6.47
CA ILE A 112 23.49 10.06 -6.75
C ILE A 112 23.72 9.57 -7.37
N VAL A 113 23.90 9.77 -7.39
CA VAL A 113 23.86 9.35 -8.00
C VAL A 113 23.95 8.86 -8.40
#